data_566d1c684235ef17483c2d473fb91b81
#
_entry.id   566d1c684235ef17483c2d473fb91b81
#
_cell.length_a   1.000
_cell.length_b   1.000
_cell.length_c   1.000
_cell.angle_alpha   90.00
_cell.angle_beta   90.00
_cell.angle_gamma   90.00
#
_symmetry.space_group_name_H-M   'P 1'
#
loop_
_entity.id
_entity.type
_entity.pdbx_description
1 polymer ?
#
loop_
_entity_poly.entity_id
_entity_poly.type
_entity_poly.pdbx_seq_one_letter_code
_entity_poly.pdbx_strand_id
1 'polypeptide(L)'
;VDGSKYVGEWKDDKRNGQGVFFKVNGEIQSGTWVNDTFQKNWTIEAVDNFLRNKYPQFKGLNYSTPITSSSSQRNEVYLPPPPDNPSFIAVVDFGGNNVSEGDCRALTDRLRAELFNTKHYKVIEREMMEEIIKEQGFQQSGCSTDECMVEVGKLIGVEKIVGGSISKVGRTYSVSSRIVSVETGKILKGAT
;
A
#
# COMPACT_ATOMS: atom_id res chain seq x y z
N VAL A 1 -20.29 -11.01 17.72
CA VAL A 1 -19.79 -11.46 16.40
C VAL A 1 -18.97 -10.32 15.88
N ASP A 2 -17.69 -10.53 15.65
CA ASP A 2 -16.70 -9.49 15.32
C ASP A 2 -16.77 -8.98 13.85
N GLY A 3 -17.74 -9.49 13.04
CA GLY A 3 -17.89 -9.14 11.62
C GLY A 3 -17.03 -9.97 10.66
N SER A 4 -16.21 -10.88 11.16
CA SER A 4 -15.49 -11.85 10.32
C SER A 4 -16.47 -12.85 9.67
N LYS A 5 -16.14 -13.35 8.47
CA LYS A 5 -16.98 -14.27 7.72
C LYS A 5 -16.16 -15.49 7.26
N TYR A 6 -16.73 -16.68 7.44
CA TYR A 6 -16.16 -17.91 6.90
C TYR A 6 -17.05 -18.51 5.83
N VAL A 7 -16.47 -18.91 4.71
CA VAL A 7 -17.11 -19.60 3.60
C VAL A 7 -16.32 -20.88 3.35
N GLY A 8 -16.90 -22.02 3.72
CA GLY A 8 -16.16 -23.28 3.65
C GLY A 8 -16.92 -24.47 4.23
N GLU A 9 -16.18 -25.55 4.45
CA GLU A 9 -16.70 -26.80 5.01
C GLU A 9 -16.76 -26.72 6.53
N TRP A 10 -17.86 -27.28 7.09
CA TRP A 10 -18.10 -27.35 8.51
C TRP A 10 -18.32 -28.81 8.93
N LYS A 11 -17.83 -29.15 10.11
CA LYS A 11 -18.10 -30.41 10.76
C LYS A 11 -18.16 -30.17 12.26
N ASP A 12 -19.23 -30.67 12.90
CA ASP A 12 -19.48 -30.54 14.34
C ASP A 12 -19.37 -29.05 14.82
N ASP A 13 -20.02 -28.14 14.10
CA ASP A 13 -20.03 -26.68 14.31
C ASP A 13 -18.65 -26.00 14.27
N LYS A 14 -17.64 -26.69 13.74
CA LYS A 14 -16.29 -26.17 13.56
C LYS A 14 -15.91 -26.08 12.09
N ARG A 15 -15.09 -25.09 11.76
CA ARG A 15 -14.48 -25.00 10.44
C ARG A 15 -13.61 -26.23 10.21
N ASN A 16 -13.92 -26.99 9.19
CA ASN A 16 -13.27 -28.27 8.92
C ASN A 16 -13.27 -28.53 7.42
N GLY A 17 -12.13 -28.97 6.85
CA GLY A 17 -11.98 -29.12 5.41
C GLY A 17 -11.57 -27.83 4.73
N GLN A 18 -12.07 -27.60 3.52
CA GLN A 18 -11.68 -26.49 2.67
C GLN A 18 -12.50 -25.23 2.94
N GLY A 19 -11.84 -24.04 3.03
CA GLY A 19 -12.57 -22.81 3.28
C GLY A 19 -11.74 -21.53 3.18
N VAL A 20 -12.48 -20.43 3.14
CA VAL A 20 -11.95 -19.06 3.08
C VAL A 20 -12.51 -18.27 4.26
N PHE A 21 -11.63 -17.67 5.05
CA PHE A 21 -11.95 -16.82 6.18
C PHE A 21 -11.62 -15.37 5.88
N PHE A 22 -12.64 -14.52 5.92
CA PHE A 22 -12.53 -13.08 5.73
C PHE A 22 -12.48 -12.42 7.11
N LYS A 23 -11.36 -11.86 7.48
CA LYS A 23 -11.19 -11.14 8.74
C LYS A 23 -11.69 -9.69 8.62
N VAL A 24 -12.10 -9.09 9.74
CA VAL A 24 -12.57 -7.69 9.80
C VAL A 24 -11.51 -6.69 9.32
N ASN A 25 -10.24 -7.01 9.52
CA ASN A 25 -9.12 -6.17 9.08
C ASN A 25 -8.84 -6.25 7.56
N GLY A 26 -9.70 -6.96 6.79
CA GLY A 26 -9.54 -7.16 5.35
C GLY A 26 -8.59 -8.30 4.96
N GLU A 27 -7.95 -8.95 5.93
CA GLU A 27 -7.10 -10.11 5.65
C GLU A 27 -7.95 -11.31 5.23
N ILE A 28 -7.51 -12.02 4.19
CA ILE A 28 -8.15 -13.23 3.70
C ILE A 28 -7.24 -14.41 3.99
N GLN A 29 -7.76 -15.39 4.70
CA GLN A 29 -7.06 -16.64 5.01
C GLN A 29 -7.79 -17.79 4.34
N SER A 30 -7.16 -18.41 3.35
CA SER A 30 -7.77 -19.44 2.51
C SER A 30 -6.93 -20.70 2.53
N GLY A 31 -7.60 -21.85 2.72
CA GLY A 31 -6.88 -23.11 2.80
C GLY A 31 -7.66 -24.23 3.46
N THR A 32 -6.94 -25.14 4.10
CA THR A 32 -7.52 -26.29 4.81
C THR A 32 -7.61 -26.00 6.30
N TRP A 33 -8.71 -26.39 6.92
CA TRP A 33 -9.05 -26.21 8.33
C TRP A 33 -9.32 -27.55 9.00
N VAL A 34 -8.92 -27.70 10.23
CA VAL A 34 -9.23 -28.85 11.08
C VAL A 34 -9.61 -28.36 12.47
N ASN A 35 -10.86 -28.61 12.89
CA ASN A 35 -11.39 -28.21 14.19
C ASN A 35 -11.09 -26.73 14.53
N ASP A 36 -11.50 -25.81 13.64
CA ASP A 36 -11.25 -24.36 13.71
C ASP A 36 -9.79 -23.92 13.57
N THR A 37 -8.86 -24.85 13.46
CA THR A 37 -7.44 -24.54 13.32
C THR A 37 -7.03 -24.53 11.85
N PHE A 38 -6.40 -23.44 11.42
CA PHE A 38 -5.86 -23.30 10.08
C PHE A 38 -4.61 -24.16 9.90
N GLN A 39 -4.56 -24.95 8.82
CA GLN A 39 -3.49 -25.92 8.57
C GLN A 39 -2.57 -25.54 7.42
N LYS A 40 -3.15 -25.14 6.29
CA LYS A 40 -2.39 -24.94 5.05
C LYS A 40 -3.02 -23.89 4.16
N ASN A 41 -2.19 -22.98 3.62
CA ASN A 41 -2.58 -22.00 2.60
C ASN A 41 -2.87 -22.67 1.25
N TRP A 42 -3.84 -22.10 0.54
CA TRP A 42 -4.07 -22.40 -0.86
C TRP A 42 -3.50 -21.32 -1.77
N THR A 43 -3.24 -21.70 -3.02
CA THR A 43 -3.00 -20.72 -4.07
C THR A 43 -4.30 -19.99 -4.40
N ILE A 44 -4.20 -18.79 -4.95
CA ILE A 44 -5.36 -17.98 -5.37
C ILE A 44 -6.24 -18.76 -6.34
N GLU A 45 -5.62 -19.48 -7.29
CA GLU A 45 -6.32 -20.32 -8.24
C GLU A 45 -7.12 -21.46 -7.59
N ALA A 46 -6.56 -22.11 -6.56
CA ALA A 46 -7.25 -23.15 -5.80
C ALA A 46 -8.46 -22.60 -5.04
N VAL A 47 -8.34 -21.37 -4.49
CA VAL A 47 -9.45 -20.65 -3.84
C VAL A 47 -10.57 -20.33 -4.82
N ASP A 48 -10.23 -19.76 -5.98
CA ASP A 48 -11.20 -19.40 -7.01
C ASP A 48 -11.97 -20.61 -7.52
N ASN A 49 -11.26 -21.69 -7.84
CA ASN A 49 -11.86 -22.95 -8.26
C ASN A 49 -12.79 -23.55 -7.20
N PHE A 50 -12.40 -23.54 -5.93
CA PHE A 50 -13.23 -24.00 -4.84
C PHE A 50 -14.52 -23.19 -4.70
N LEU A 51 -14.41 -21.87 -4.68
CA LEU A 51 -15.56 -20.98 -4.51
C LEU A 51 -16.52 -21.06 -5.69
N ARG A 52 -16.04 -21.12 -6.94
CA ARG A 52 -16.87 -21.25 -8.14
C ARG A 52 -17.58 -22.58 -8.23
N ASN A 53 -16.94 -23.65 -7.83
CA ASN A 53 -17.53 -25.00 -7.91
C ASN A 53 -18.53 -25.26 -6.80
N LYS A 54 -18.18 -24.85 -5.57
CA LYS A 54 -18.99 -25.17 -4.39
C LYS A 54 -20.12 -24.18 -4.11
N TYR A 55 -19.94 -22.93 -4.54
CA TYR A 55 -20.86 -21.84 -4.30
C TYR A 55 -21.21 -21.08 -5.59
N PRO A 56 -22.04 -21.66 -6.48
CA PRO A 56 -22.37 -21.06 -7.79
C PRO A 56 -22.95 -19.65 -7.73
N GLN A 57 -23.58 -19.28 -6.60
CA GLN A 57 -24.12 -17.93 -6.37
C GLN A 57 -23.02 -16.85 -6.29
N PHE A 58 -21.76 -17.25 -6.09
CA PHE A 58 -20.60 -16.37 -6.10
C PHE A 58 -19.87 -16.33 -7.46
N LYS A 59 -20.44 -16.98 -8.51
CA LYS A 59 -19.95 -16.85 -9.87
C LYS A 59 -20.07 -15.39 -10.31
N GLY A 60 -18.95 -14.72 -10.48
CA GLY A 60 -18.87 -13.30 -10.81
C GLY A 60 -18.23 -12.42 -9.75
N LEU A 61 -17.99 -12.92 -8.55
CA LEU A 61 -17.11 -12.28 -7.61
C LEU A 61 -15.65 -12.65 -7.97
N ASN A 62 -14.89 -11.67 -8.44
CA ASN A 62 -13.46 -11.86 -8.68
C ASN A 62 -12.73 -11.91 -7.32
N TYR A 63 -12.54 -13.12 -6.79
CA TYR A 63 -11.74 -13.36 -5.59
C TYR A 63 -10.24 -13.33 -5.88
N SER A 64 -9.87 -13.17 -7.14
CA SER A 64 -8.46 -13.09 -7.61
C SER A 64 -7.80 -11.76 -7.30
N THR A 65 -8.53 -10.82 -6.73
CA THR A 65 -7.94 -9.56 -6.29
C THR A 65 -8.21 -9.35 -4.80
N PRO A 66 -7.18 -9.09 -3.99
CA PRO A 66 -7.41 -8.29 -2.82
C PRO A 66 -8.05 -7.00 -3.34
N ILE A 67 -9.23 -6.68 -2.85
CA ILE A 67 -10.14 -5.60 -3.28
C ILE A 67 -9.40 -4.48 -4.00
N THR A 68 -9.37 -4.53 -5.33
CA THR A 68 -9.10 -3.40 -6.18
C THR A 68 -10.25 -3.28 -7.16
N SER A 69 -11.08 -2.31 -6.88
CA SER A 69 -12.14 -1.82 -7.75
C SER A 69 -11.71 -1.67 -9.20
N SER A 70 -12.59 -2.10 -10.11
CA SER A 70 -12.75 -1.76 -11.51
C SER A 70 -11.57 -1.94 -12.47
N SER A 71 -11.81 -2.87 -13.39
CA SER A 71 -11.39 -2.95 -14.80
C SER A 71 -10.41 -1.86 -15.27
N SER A 72 -9.15 -2.15 -15.20
CA SER A 72 -8.12 -1.77 -16.16
C SER A 72 -7.01 -2.80 -15.99
N GLN A 73 -6.53 -3.35 -17.09
CA GLN A 73 -5.37 -4.22 -17.14
C GLN A 73 -4.24 -3.58 -16.34
N ARG A 74 -4.15 -3.88 -15.04
CA ARG A 74 -2.95 -3.59 -14.28
C ARG A 74 -2.03 -4.78 -14.50
N ASN A 75 -0.94 -4.54 -15.22
CA ASN A 75 0.24 -5.37 -15.12
C ASN A 75 0.47 -5.57 -13.62
N GLU A 76 0.38 -6.79 -13.12
CA GLU A 76 0.88 -7.12 -11.80
C GLU A 76 2.34 -6.68 -11.80
N VAL A 77 2.62 -5.59 -11.09
CA VAL A 77 3.99 -5.16 -10.89
C VAL A 77 4.61 -6.20 -9.99
N TYR A 78 5.35 -7.14 -10.60
CA TYR A 78 6.17 -8.07 -9.85
C TYR A 78 7.17 -7.25 -9.04
N LEU A 79 6.93 -7.17 -7.74
CA LEU A 79 7.92 -6.63 -6.82
C LEU A 79 8.90 -7.76 -6.51
N PRO A 80 10.20 -7.56 -6.73
CA PRO A 80 11.21 -8.52 -6.31
C PRO A 80 11.11 -8.74 -4.79
N PRO A 81 11.69 -9.81 -4.23
CA PRO A 81 11.73 -9.98 -2.80
C PRO A 81 12.42 -8.78 -2.14
N PRO A 82 11.97 -8.37 -0.93
CA PRO A 82 12.59 -7.27 -0.21
C PRO A 82 14.09 -7.48 -0.03
N PRO A 83 14.92 -6.44 -0.13
CA PRO A 83 16.36 -6.55 0.11
C PRO A 83 16.64 -6.85 1.59
N ASP A 84 17.74 -7.55 1.87
CA ASP A 84 18.17 -7.89 3.23
C ASP A 84 18.41 -6.63 4.09
N ASN A 85 18.85 -5.55 3.47
CA ASN A 85 19.03 -4.25 4.13
C ASN A 85 18.28 -3.14 3.36
N PRO A 86 17.00 -2.91 3.69
CA PRO A 86 16.22 -1.87 3.05
C PRO A 86 16.78 -0.48 3.33
N SER A 87 16.89 0.35 2.27
CA SER A 87 17.32 1.75 2.42
C SER A 87 16.25 2.62 3.08
N PHE A 88 16.70 3.68 3.77
CA PHE A 88 15.78 4.67 4.33
C PHE A 88 15.17 5.54 3.26
N ILE A 89 13.85 5.77 3.38
CA ILE A 89 13.08 6.62 2.48
C ILE A 89 12.16 7.55 3.27
N ALA A 90 12.13 8.82 2.88
CA ALA A 90 11.17 9.79 3.36
C ALA A 90 10.15 10.13 2.26
N VAL A 91 8.94 10.50 2.64
CA VAL A 91 7.90 10.96 1.73
C VAL A 91 7.47 12.35 2.19
N VAL A 92 7.79 13.38 1.39
CA VAL A 92 7.30 14.75 1.65
C VAL A 92 5.84 14.87 1.23
N ASP A 93 5.13 15.83 1.83
CA ASP A 93 3.73 16.05 1.51
C ASP A 93 3.57 16.51 0.06
N PHE A 94 2.63 15.89 -0.63
CA PHE A 94 2.36 16.20 -2.02
C PHE A 94 1.68 17.57 -2.14
N GLY A 95 2.14 18.36 -3.11
CA GLY A 95 1.49 19.63 -3.45
C GLY A 95 0.12 19.40 -4.07
N GLY A 96 -0.87 20.20 -3.64
CA GLY A 96 -2.24 20.16 -4.17
C GLY A 96 -2.47 21.24 -5.26
N ASN A 97 -3.08 20.85 -6.38
CA ASN A 97 -3.63 21.79 -7.36
C ASN A 97 -5.14 21.50 -7.49
N ASN A 98 -5.98 22.41 -7.02
CA ASN A 98 -7.43 22.22 -6.84
C ASN A 98 -7.78 21.00 -5.96
N VAL A 99 -6.92 20.67 -4.99
CA VAL A 99 -7.10 19.64 -3.99
C VAL A 99 -6.78 20.23 -2.63
N SER A 100 -7.57 19.95 -1.62
CA SER A 100 -7.33 20.48 -0.28
C SER A 100 -6.02 19.93 0.30
N GLU A 101 -5.36 20.72 1.15
CA GLU A 101 -4.15 20.28 1.86
C GLU A 101 -4.41 18.99 2.68
N GLY A 102 -5.58 18.92 3.32
CA GLY A 102 -5.99 17.73 4.07
C GLY A 102 -6.10 16.48 3.22
N ASP A 103 -6.67 16.58 2.01
CA ASP A 103 -6.76 15.47 1.07
C ASP A 103 -5.38 15.06 0.56
N CYS A 104 -4.51 16.02 0.25
CA CYS A 104 -3.13 15.75 -0.16
C CYS A 104 -2.37 15.01 0.95
N ARG A 105 -2.53 15.47 2.19
CA ARG A 105 -1.93 14.85 3.38
C ARG A 105 -2.41 13.41 3.56
N ALA A 106 -3.70 13.17 3.51
CA ALA A 106 -4.28 11.83 3.63
C ALA A 106 -3.78 10.86 2.55
N LEU A 107 -3.68 11.33 1.30
CA LEU A 107 -3.16 10.52 0.19
C LEU A 107 -1.66 10.25 0.33
N THR A 108 -0.88 11.22 0.83
CA THR A 108 0.54 11.04 1.11
C THR A 108 0.77 10.03 2.25
N ASP A 109 -0.05 10.07 3.30
CA ASP A 109 0.00 9.09 4.39
C ASP A 109 -0.34 7.68 3.89
N ARG A 110 -1.31 7.56 2.99
CA ARG A 110 -1.61 6.29 2.35
C ARG A 110 -0.40 5.75 1.55
N LEU A 111 0.29 6.61 0.82
CA LEU A 111 1.51 6.22 0.10
C LEU A 111 2.61 5.74 1.06
N ARG A 112 2.81 6.43 2.20
CA ARG A 112 3.77 5.99 3.24
C ARG A 112 3.43 4.59 3.73
N ALA A 113 2.16 4.35 4.06
CA ALA A 113 1.70 3.04 4.52
C ALA A 113 1.94 1.94 3.47
N GLU A 114 1.66 2.21 2.19
CA GLU A 114 1.91 1.24 1.13
C GLU A 114 3.41 0.98 0.92
N LEU A 115 4.26 2.00 0.96
CA LEU A 115 5.72 1.82 0.88
C LEU A 115 6.25 0.99 2.07
N PHE A 116 5.77 1.24 3.27
CA PHE A 116 6.12 0.46 4.46
C PHE A 116 5.71 -1.01 4.29
N ASN A 117 4.51 -1.27 3.76
CA ASN A 117 4.00 -2.62 3.56
C ASN A 117 4.80 -3.42 2.54
N THR A 118 5.46 -2.77 1.58
CA THR A 118 6.33 -3.45 0.60
C THR A 118 7.55 -4.11 1.22
N LYS A 119 7.99 -3.68 2.41
CA LYS A 119 9.23 -4.09 3.08
C LYS A 119 10.52 -3.76 2.31
N HIS A 120 10.42 -3.03 1.19
CA HIS A 120 11.58 -2.63 0.37
C HIS A 120 12.32 -1.43 0.93
N TYR A 121 11.64 -0.68 1.83
CA TYR A 121 12.17 0.55 2.42
C TYR A 121 11.92 0.61 3.93
N LYS A 122 12.80 1.27 4.64
CA LYS A 122 12.59 1.77 6.00
C LYS A 122 12.01 3.17 5.88
N VAL A 123 10.69 3.27 6.01
CA VAL A 123 9.96 4.53 5.81
C VAL A 123 10.07 5.38 7.07
N ILE A 124 10.49 6.65 6.91
CA ILE A 124 10.51 7.63 8.01
C ILE A 124 9.08 8.13 8.23
N GLU A 125 8.66 8.16 9.49
CA GLU A 125 7.35 8.68 9.88
C GLU A 125 7.28 10.19 9.75
N ARG A 126 6.06 10.72 9.52
CA ARG A 126 5.82 12.15 9.31
C ARG A 126 6.29 12.98 10.50
N GLU A 127 5.87 12.60 11.69
CA GLU A 127 6.13 13.34 12.91
C GLU A 127 7.63 13.50 13.17
N MET A 128 8.39 12.42 12.98
CA MET A 128 9.85 12.44 13.10
C MET A 128 10.48 13.36 12.05
N MET A 129 9.99 13.33 10.82
CA MET A 129 10.47 14.20 9.74
C MET A 129 10.18 15.66 10.03
N GLU A 130 8.96 15.99 10.47
CA GLU A 130 8.55 17.35 10.83
C GLU A 130 9.38 17.91 12.00
N GLU A 131 9.67 17.09 13.02
CA GLU A 131 10.49 17.47 14.16
C GLU A 131 11.91 17.84 13.75
N ILE A 132 12.57 16.97 12.95
CA ILE A 132 13.93 17.24 12.44
C ILE A 132 13.98 18.52 11.61
N ILE A 133 13.02 18.69 10.68
CA ILE A 133 12.96 19.86 9.81
C ILE A 133 12.77 21.15 10.63
N LYS A 134 11.89 21.10 11.64
CA LYS A 134 11.61 22.23 12.52
C LYS A 134 12.83 22.61 13.36
N GLU A 135 13.54 21.64 13.93
CA GLU A 135 14.76 21.87 14.70
C GLU A 135 15.87 22.55 13.88
N GLN A 136 15.94 22.23 12.59
CA GLN A 136 16.91 22.81 11.65
C GLN A 136 16.45 24.18 11.10
N GLY A 137 15.31 24.73 11.54
CA GLY A 137 14.79 26.02 11.09
C GLY A 137 14.33 26.04 9.63
N PHE A 138 14.14 24.89 9.02
CA PHE A 138 13.70 24.78 7.64
C PHE A 138 12.19 25.01 7.54
N GLN A 139 11.77 25.98 6.69
CA GLN A 139 10.34 26.22 6.48
C GLN A 139 9.78 25.25 5.45
N GLN A 140 8.94 24.34 5.89
CA GLN A 140 8.40 23.21 5.11
C GLN A 140 7.24 23.57 4.17
N SER A 141 7.00 24.83 3.84
CA SER A 141 5.93 25.17 2.92
C SER A 141 6.31 24.84 1.47
N GLY A 142 5.86 23.64 1.00
CA GLY A 142 5.79 23.33 -0.42
C GLY A 142 7.11 22.95 -1.09
N CYS A 143 7.83 21.99 -0.54
CA CYS A 143 9.00 21.40 -1.18
C CYS A 143 8.62 20.63 -2.45
N SER A 144 8.49 21.34 -3.58
CA SER A 144 8.05 20.77 -4.86
C SER A 144 9.18 20.59 -5.88
N THR A 145 10.38 21.15 -5.63
CA THR A 145 11.54 20.99 -6.52
C THR A 145 12.46 19.86 -6.06
N ASP A 146 13.23 19.31 -6.98
CA ASP A 146 14.15 18.19 -6.68
C ASP A 146 15.27 18.65 -5.75
N GLU A 147 15.76 19.86 -5.89
CA GLU A 147 16.77 20.47 -5.03
C GLU A 147 16.29 20.56 -3.58
N CYS A 148 15.08 21.07 -3.38
CA CYS A 148 14.47 21.17 -2.05
C CYS A 148 14.30 19.77 -1.43
N MET A 149 13.85 18.79 -2.20
CA MET A 149 13.72 17.40 -1.71
C MET A 149 15.08 16.83 -1.29
N VAL A 150 16.15 17.09 -2.05
CA VAL A 150 17.51 16.64 -1.71
C VAL A 150 17.99 17.28 -0.41
N GLU A 151 17.74 18.56 -0.21
CA GLU A 151 18.11 19.27 1.05
C GLU A 151 17.36 18.67 2.24
N VAL A 152 16.05 18.50 2.14
CA VAL A 152 15.24 17.85 3.16
C VAL A 152 15.72 16.42 3.43
N GLY A 153 16.00 15.65 2.39
CA GLY A 153 16.50 14.28 2.53
C GLY A 153 17.86 14.22 3.26
N LYS A 154 18.75 15.17 3.01
CA LYS A 154 20.03 15.29 3.72
C LYS A 154 19.84 15.63 5.20
N LEU A 155 18.93 16.57 5.50
CA LEU A 155 18.63 16.94 6.89
C LEU A 155 18.06 15.76 7.68
N ILE A 156 17.19 14.96 7.08
CA ILE A 156 16.59 13.78 7.71
C ILE A 156 17.56 12.59 7.77
N GLY A 157 18.57 12.55 6.91
CA GLY A 157 19.56 11.46 6.84
C GLY A 157 19.04 10.22 6.09
N VAL A 158 18.23 10.41 5.03
CA VAL A 158 17.72 9.31 4.21
C VAL A 158 18.47 9.18 2.88
N GLU A 159 18.49 7.98 2.30
CA GLU A 159 19.10 7.76 0.98
C GLU A 159 18.17 8.15 -0.16
N LYS A 160 16.86 8.08 0.06
CA LYS A 160 15.83 8.35 -0.95
C LYS A 160 14.74 9.23 -0.40
N ILE A 161 14.17 10.06 -1.26
CA ILE A 161 13.04 10.90 -0.92
C ILE A 161 11.98 10.84 -2.02
N VAL A 162 10.72 10.79 -1.61
CA VAL A 162 9.56 10.81 -2.51
C VAL A 162 8.86 12.13 -2.39
N GLY A 163 8.57 12.74 -3.52
CA GLY A 163 7.72 13.90 -3.61
C GLY A 163 6.80 13.83 -4.83
N GLY A 164 5.82 14.69 -4.88
CA GLY A 164 4.86 14.69 -5.96
C GLY A 164 3.81 15.78 -5.85
N SER A 165 2.81 15.69 -6.72
CA SER A 165 1.67 16.58 -6.74
C SER A 165 0.38 15.83 -7.07
N ILE A 166 -0.73 16.37 -6.57
CA ILE A 166 -2.07 15.88 -6.84
C ILE A 166 -2.86 17.03 -7.44
N SER A 167 -3.39 16.80 -8.63
CA SER A 167 -4.17 17.80 -9.37
C SER A 167 -5.58 17.28 -9.60
N LYS A 168 -6.58 18.15 -9.50
CA LYS A 168 -7.98 17.85 -9.80
C LYS A 168 -8.48 18.73 -10.95
N VAL A 169 -8.96 18.09 -12.01
CA VAL A 169 -9.59 18.75 -13.16
C VAL A 169 -10.98 18.15 -13.35
N GLY A 170 -12.01 18.92 -13.03
CA GLY A 170 -13.39 18.44 -13.02
C GLY A 170 -13.58 17.27 -12.03
N ARG A 171 -13.85 16.07 -12.56
CA ARG A 171 -14.02 14.83 -11.76
C ARG A 171 -12.79 13.94 -11.79
N THR A 172 -11.73 14.32 -12.49
CA THR A 172 -10.52 13.51 -12.65
C THR A 172 -9.43 14.01 -11.73
N TYR A 173 -8.75 13.06 -11.10
CA TYR A 173 -7.53 13.30 -10.32
C TYR A 173 -6.33 12.78 -11.09
N SER A 174 -5.26 13.55 -11.11
CA SER A 174 -3.95 13.16 -11.61
C SER A 174 -2.96 13.23 -10.47
N VAL A 175 -2.20 12.15 -10.29
CA VAL A 175 -1.17 12.05 -9.24
C VAL A 175 0.16 11.87 -9.93
N SER A 176 1.08 12.82 -9.74
CA SER A 176 2.46 12.71 -10.19
C SER A 176 3.37 12.47 -8.99
N SER A 177 4.23 11.48 -9.08
CA SER A 177 5.19 11.16 -8.02
C SER A 177 6.56 10.83 -8.58
N ARG A 178 7.60 11.10 -7.81
CA ARG A 178 8.98 10.77 -8.16
C ARG A 178 9.80 10.39 -6.94
N ILE A 179 10.72 9.47 -7.14
CA ILE A 179 11.73 9.06 -6.15
C ILE A 179 13.05 9.70 -6.57
N VAL A 180 13.67 10.44 -5.67
CA VAL A 180 14.94 11.10 -5.90
C VAL A 180 16.00 10.48 -4.99
N SER A 181 17.21 10.25 -5.53
CA SER A 181 18.39 9.90 -4.74
C SER A 181 18.89 11.14 -4.02
N VAL A 182 18.98 11.09 -2.70
CA VAL A 182 19.49 12.22 -1.90
C VAL A 182 20.97 12.44 -2.13
N GLU A 183 21.74 11.38 -2.37
CA GLU A 183 23.19 11.46 -2.64
C GLU A 183 23.48 12.15 -3.99
N THR A 184 22.77 11.77 -5.05
CA THR A 184 23.10 12.20 -6.42
C THR A 184 22.18 13.28 -6.97
N GLY A 185 21.03 13.56 -6.32
CA GLY A 185 19.99 14.45 -6.83
C GLY A 185 19.24 13.92 -8.05
N LYS A 186 19.50 12.67 -8.46
CA LYS A 186 18.87 12.10 -9.67
C LYS A 186 17.53 11.49 -9.38
N ILE A 187 16.58 11.69 -10.28
CA ILE A 187 15.30 10.96 -10.27
C ILE A 187 15.57 9.50 -10.60
N LEU A 188 15.25 8.63 -9.65
CA LEU A 188 15.41 7.18 -9.79
C LEU A 188 14.19 6.55 -10.47
N LYS A 189 13.00 7.08 -10.20
CA LYS A 189 11.74 6.62 -10.78
C LYS A 189 10.67 7.72 -10.69
N GLY A 190 9.77 7.75 -11.66
CA GLY A 190 8.60 8.62 -11.68
C GLY A 190 7.38 7.86 -12.18
N ALA A 191 6.19 8.33 -11.76
CA ALA A 191 4.88 7.86 -12.22
C ALA A 191 3.91 9.04 -12.31
N THR A 192 2.99 8.99 -13.27
CA THR A 192 1.89 9.94 -13.45
C THR A 192 0.62 9.19 -13.77
#